data_6b9bf7ee07bfb2524b7207e7e88a3625
#
_entry.id   6b9bf7ee07bfb2524b7207e7e88a3625
#
_cell.length_a   1.000
_cell.length_b   1.000
_cell.length_c   1.000
_cell.angle_alpha   90.00
_cell.angle_beta   90.00
_cell.angle_gamma   90.00
#
_symmetry.space_group_name_H-M   'P 1'
#
loop_
_entity.id
_entity.type
_entity.pdbx_description
1 polymer ?
#
loop_
_entity_poly.entity_id
_entity_poly.type
_entity_poly.pdbx_seq_one_letter_code
_entity_poly.pdbx_strand_id
1 'polypeptide(L)'
;MIKYKRANYAGVITIVQTKRYSLWIMPAGDVYDRLKDIILRLSLKYSTPRFEPHITLIGGLSGSEEEILSRISRLTASLRPFTVKLTKTEYLDEYYRCLFLRAKETDDLLNAYALAGKIFDNLQEEKYMPHLSLMYGDFPAKIKEEIAMEIGNPDIAFEVNSIHVIMTGDNPELWQR
;
A
#
# COMPACT_ATOMS: atom_id res chain seq x y z
N MET A 1 4.25 14.56 8.46
CA MET A 1 4.98 15.84 8.69
C MET A 1 4.26 16.94 7.91
N ILE A 2 3.67 17.88 8.61
CA ILE A 2 2.88 18.97 7.98
C ILE A 2 3.88 19.99 7.40
N LYS A 3 3.91 20.16 6.08
CA LYS A 3 4.70 21.21 5.42
C LYS A 3 3.88 22.49 5.36
N TYR A 4 4.35 23.52 6.07
CA TYR A 4 3.80 24.86 6.00
C TYR A 4 4.42 25.64 4.83
N LYS A 5 3.62 26.15 3.91
CA LYS A 5 4.04 27.11 2.91
C LYS A 5 3.64 28.51 3.39
N ARG A 6 4.64 29.36 3.68
CA ARG A 6 4.42 30.76 4.06
C ARG A 6 4.10 31.56 2.79
N ALA A 7 2.89 32.12 2.72
CA ALA A 7 2.58 33.15 1.75
C ALA A 7 2.66 34.50 2.47
N ASN A 8 3.53 35.39 2.01
CA ASN A 8 3.63 36.76 2.51
C ASN A 8 2.49 37.57 1.90
N TYR A 9 1.48 37.88 2.70
CA TYR A 9 0.77 39.17 2.76
C TYR A 9 -0.30 39.06 3.86
N ALA A 10 -0.23 40.01 4.81
CA ALA A 10 -1.27 40.29 5.85
C ALA A 10 -1.61 39.12 6.82
N GLY A 11 -0.62 38.50 7.45
CA GLY A 11 -0.83 37.76 8.72
C GLY A 11 -1.77 36.54 8.70
N VAL A 12 -2.27 36.10 7.56
CA VAL A 12 -3.12 34.93 7.44
C VAL A 12 -2.26 33.73 7.12
N ILE A 13 -2.13 32.80 8.07
CA ILE A 13 -1.54 31.48 7.82
C ILE A 13 -2.65 30.60 7.26
N THR A 14 -2.66 30.38 5.96
CA THR A 14 -3.53 29.37 5.35
C THR A 14 -2.83 28.03 5.47
N ILE A 15 -3.36 27.12 6.31
CA ILE A 15 -2.92 25.73 6.38
C ILE A 15 -3.56 25.04 5.19
N VAL A 16 -2.79 24.81 4.13
CA VAL A 16 -3.21 23.94 3.03
C VAL A 16 -2.85 22.50 3.42
N GLN A 17 -3.85 21.74 3.81
CA GLN A 17 -3.70 20.30 4.02
C GLN A 17 -3.51 19.65 2.64
N THR A 18 -2.27 19.30 2.30
CA THR A 18 -1.97 18.59 1.06
C THR A 18 -2.49 17.16 1.20
N LYS A 19 -3.46 16.80 0.38
CA LYS A 19 -3.92 15.41 0.27
C LYS A 19 -2.74 14.54 -0.16
N ARG A 20 -2.56 13.41 0.52
CA ARG A 20 -1.58 12.39 0.15
C ARG A 20 -2.31 11.23 -0.52
N TYR A 21 -1.72 10.71 -1.58
CA TYR A 21 -2.28 9.58 -2.31
C TYR A 21 -1.29 8.43 -2.38
N SER A 22 -1.83 7.24 -2.51
CA SER A 22 -1.07 6.01 -2.80
C SER A 22 -1.75 5.26 -3.94
N LEU A 23 -0.96 4.55 -4.73
CA LEU A 23 -1.46 3.64 -5.75
C LEU A 23 -1.39 2.21 -5.23
N TRP A 24 -2.52 1.54 -5.24
CA TRP A 24 -2.64 0.19 -4.73
C TRP A 24 -3.03 -0.81 -5.82
N ILE A 25 -2.44 -2.00 -5.72
CA ILE A 25 -2.87 -3.22 -6.37
C ILE A 25 -3.70 -3.98 -5.35
N MET A 26 -4.93 -4.33 -5.71
CA MET A 26 -5.86 -5.00 -4.80
C MET A 26 -6.34 -6.32 -5.40
N PRO A 27 -6.38 -7.39 -4.59
CA PRO A 27 -7.09 -8.61 -5.02
C PRO A 27 -8.59 -8.34 -5.15
N ALA A 28 -9.31 -9.25 -5.79
CA ALA A 28 -10.76 -9.19 -5.94
C ALA A 28 -11.40 -10.55 -5.60
N GLY A 29 -12.73 -10.56 -5.43
CA GLY A 29 -13.51 -11.76 -5.15
C GLY A 29 -13.03 -12.53 -3.92
N ASP A 30 -13.06 -13.84 -3.99
CA ASP A 30 -12.74 -14.74 -2.86
C ASP A 30 -11.34 -14.51 -2.27
N VAL A 31 -10.37 -14.10 -3.10
CA VAL A 31 -9.01 -13.78 -2.61
C VAL A 31 -9.04 -12.54 -1.74
N TYR A 32 -9.77 -11.49 -2.15
CA TYR A 32 -9.95 -10.28 -1.35
C TYR A 32 -10.62 -10.61 -0.02
N ASP A 33 -11.73 -11.35 -0.04
CA ASP A 33 -12.50 -11.68 1.16
C ASP A 33 -11.67 -12.52 2.14
N ARG A 34 -10.97 -13.53 1.65
CA ARG A 34 -10.06 -14.36 2.46
C ARG A 34 -8.97 -13.53 3.15
N LEU A 35 -8.32 -12.61 2.44
CA LEU A 35 -7.26 -11.78 3.01
C LEU A 35 -7.82 -10.75 3.97
N LYS A 36 -8.97 -10.18 3.66
CA LYS A 36 -9.69 -9.26 4.55
C LYS A 36 -10.09 -9.94 5.88
N ASP A 37 -10.53 -11.18 5.84
CA ASP A 37 -10.87 -11.95 7.04
C ASP A 37 -9.62 -12.23 7.91
N ILE A 38 -8.46 -12.48 7.30
CA ILE A 38 -7.19 -12.63 8.04
C ILE A 38 -6.86 -11.32 8.75
N ILE A 39 -6.88 -10.20 8.03
CA ILE A 39 -6.60 -8.86 8.59
C ILE A 39 -7.59 -8.55 9.73
N LEU A 40 -8.88 -8.82 9.55
CA LEU A 40 -9.90 -8.59 10.55
C LEU A 40 -9.67 -9.42 11.81
N ARG A 41 -9.37 -10.73 11.69
CA ARG A 41 -9.07 -11.60 12.82
C ARG A 41 -7.84 -11.13 13.61
N LEU A 42 -6.78 -10.73 12.91
CA LEU A 42 -5.58 -10.19 13.54
C LEU A 42 -5.87 -8.87 14.23
N SER A 43 -6.62 -7.98 13.58
CA SER A 43 -7.05 -6.71 14.16
C SER A 43 -7.84 -6.88 15.44
N LEU A 44 -8.80 -7.80 15.48
CA LEU A 44 -9.60 -8.09 16.68
C LEU A 44 -8.76 -8.71 17.80
N LYS A 45 -7.86 -9.65 17.46
CA LYS A 45 -7.03 -10.37 18.45
C LYS A 45 -5.96 -9.47 19.07
N TYR A 46 -5.37 -8.58 18.29
CA TYR A 46 -4.20 -7.78 18.70
C TYR A 46 -4.49 -6.28 18.83
N SER A 47 -5.75 -5.85 18.65
CA SER A 47 -6.18 -4.44 18.72
C SER A 47 -5.40 -3.54 17.76
N THR A 48 -5.20 -4.01 16.52
CA THR A 48 -4.51 -3.27 15.46
C THR A 48 -5.49 -2.61 14.49
N PRO A 49 -5.06 -1.61 13.71
CA PRO A 49 -5.92 -0.97 12.71
C PRO A 49 -6.47 -1.96 11.68
N ARG A 50 -7.69 -1.71 11.22
CA ARG A 50 -8.30 -2.41 10.09
C ARG A 50 -8.00 -1.67 8.81
N PHE A 51 -7.69 -2.40 7.76
CA PHE A 51 -7.44 -1.85 6.44
C PHE A 51 -7.80 -2.86 5.34
N GLU A 52 -7.91 -2.39 4.12
CA GLU A 52 -8.20 -3.25 2.97
C GLU A 52 -6.94 -3.98 2.50
N PRO A 53 -7.06 -5.26 2.06
CA PRO A 53 -5.92 -6.02 1.54
C PRO A 53 -5.39 -5.38 0.25
N HIS A 54 -4.12 -4.97 0.26
CA HIS A 54 -3.49 -4.30 -0.87
C HIS A 54 -1.98 -4.48 -0.90
N ILE A 55 -1.41 -4.30 -2.08
CA ILE A 55 0.02 -4.06 -2.28
C ILE A 55 0.18 -2.59 -2.68
N THR A 56 0.99 -1.85 -1.95
CA THR A 56 1.34 -0.48 -2.35
C THR A 56 2.28 -0.53 -3.56
N LEU A 57 1.82 -0.01 -4.68
CA LEU A 57 2.67 0.16 -5.87
C LEU A 57 3.62 1.34 -5.66
N ILE A 58 3.09 2.53 -5.38
CA ILE A 58 3.83 3.69 -4.89
C ILE A 58 2.97 4.49 -3.91
N GLY A 59 3.61 5.12 -2.92
CA GLY A 59 2.94 5.93 -1.90
C GLY A 59 3.53 7.33 -1.77
N GLY A 60 2.90 8.14 -0.90
CA GLY A 60 3.41 9.48 -0.60
C GLY A 60 3.24 10.51 -1.72
N LEU A 61 2.35 10.25 -2.67
CA LEU A 61 2.06 11.15 -3.78
C LEU A 61 1.33 12.40 -3.28
N SER A 62 1.72 13.56 -3.79
CA SER A 62 1.12 14.86 -3.48
C SER A 62 0.74 15.56 -4.79
N GLY A 63 -0.43 16.19 -4.80
CA GLY A 63 -0.92 16.93 -5.97
C GLY A 63 -2.41 17.19 -5.87
N SER A 64 -2.96 17.87 -6.85
CA SER A 64 -4.41 17.97 -7.02
C SER A 64 -4.96 16.61 -7.50
N GLU A 65 -6.22 16.38 -7.24
CA GLU A 65 -6.90 15.16 -7.69
C GLU A 65 -6.85 15.03 -9.22
N GLU A 66 -7.01 16.14 -9.94
CA GLU A 66 -6.95 16.19 -11.40
C GLU A 66 -5.56 15.77 -11.93
N GLU A 67 -4.49 16.27 -11.32
CA GLU A 67 -3.11 15.87 -11.68
C GLU A 67 -2.88 14.38 -11.42
N ILE A 68 -3.32 13.87 -10.28
CA ILE A 68 -3.22 12.44 -9.93
C ILE A 68 -3.97 11.59 -10.95
N LEU A 69 -5.22 11.92 -11.25
CA LEU A 69 -6.04 11.18 -12.23
C LEU A 69 -5.46 11.23 -13.66
N SER A 70 -4.92 12.37 -14.07
CA SER A 70 -4.24 12.49 -15.37
C SER A 70 -3.02 11.58 -15.47
N ARG A 71 -2.17 11.56 -14.43
CA ARG A 71 -0.98 10.69 -14.38
C ARG A 71 -1.36 9.21 -14.32
N ILE A 72 -2.42 8.85 -13.58
CA ILE A 72 -2.96 7.48 -13.53
C ILE A 72 -3.45 7.01 -14.90
N SER A 73 -4.15 7.86 -15.65
CA SER A 73 -4.64 7.51 -16.97
C SER A 73 -3.48 7.15 -17.92
N ARG A 74 -2.35 7.86 -17.82
CA ARG A 74 -1.11 7.54 -18.56
C ARG A 74 -0.50 6.21 -18.12
N LEU A 75 -0.48 5.95 -16.79
CA LEU A 75 0.06 4.70 -16.24
C LEU A 75 -0.76 3.50 -16.73
N THR A 76 -2.09 3.54 -16.55
CA THR A 76 -2.97 2.42 -16.89
C THR A 76 -3.03 2.15 -18.40
N ALA A 77 -2.92 3.17 -19.24
CA ALA A 77 -2.83 3.00 -20.69
C ALA A 77 -1.57 2.24 -21.14
N SER A 78 -0.54 2.20 -20.30
CA SER A 78 0.76 1.56 -20.60
C SER A 78 0.93 0.18 -19.93
N LEU A 79 0.00 -0.21 -19.06
CA LEU A 79 0.03 -1.50 -18.38
C LEU A 79 -0.92 -2.50 -19.05
N ARG A 80 -0.54 -3.76 -18.98
CA ARG A 80 -1.42 -4.89 -19.31
C ARG A 80 -1.80 -5.60 -18.03
N PRO A 81 -2.94 -6.31 -17.98
CA PRO A 81 -3.26 -7.20 -16.87
C PRO A 81 -2.12 -8.19 -16.61
N PHE A 82 -1.83 -8.46 -15.35
CA PHE A 82 -0.78 -9.37 -14.92
C PHE A 82 -1.16 -10.10 -13.63
N THR A 83 -0.45 -11.19 -13.34
CA THR A 83 -0.71 -11.98 -12.13
C THR A 83 0.28 -11.62 -11.02
N VAL A 84 -0.24 -11.41 -9.83
CA VAL A 84 0.54 -11.33 -8.59
C VAL A 84 0.45 -12.66 -7.85
N LYS A 85 1.58 -13.15 -7.35
CA LYS A 85 1.68 -14.30 -6.45
C LYS A 85 2.16 -13.86 -5.08
N LEU A 86 1.41 -14.19 -4.04
CA LEU A 86 1.81 -14.06 -2.64
C LEU A 86 2.41 -15.40 -2.19
N THR A 87 3.59 -15.39 -1.57
CA THR A 87 4.38 -16.60 -1.35
C THR A 87 4.61 -16.93 0.11
N LYS A 88 5.27 -16.04 0.84
CA LYS A 88 5.71 -16.27 2.21
C LYS A 88 5.03 -15.30 3.16
N THR A 89 4.75 -15.76 4.38
CA THR A 89 4.47 -14.86 5.51
C THR A 89 5.81 -14.45 6.13
N GLU A 90 6.06 -13.14 6.14
CA GLU A 90 7.28 -12.54 6.68
C GLU A 90 6.92 -11.40 7.66
N TYR A 91 7.89 -10.95 8.45
CA TYR A 91 7.75 -9.83 9.37
C TYR A 91 9.05 -9.01 9.47
N LEU A 92 8.90 -7.72 9.78
CA LEU A 92 10.02 -6.80 10.07
C LEU A 92 9.74 -6.02 11.36
N ASP A 93 10.77 -5.34 11.87
CA ASP A 93 10.62 -4.40 12.99
C ASP A 93 10.26 -3.00 12.47
N GLU A 94 9.13 -2.95 11.75
CA GLU A 94 8.62 -1.74 11.13
C GLU A 94 7.09 -1.74 11.23
N TYR A 95 6.51 -0.61 11.66
CA TYR A 95 5.08 -0.50 11.92
C TYR A 95 4.22 -0.98 10.75
N TYR A 96 4.49 -0.52 9.52
CA TYR A 96 3.72 -0.87 8.32
C TYR A 96 4.14 -2.18 7.65
N ARG A 97 5.25 -2.77 8.09
CA ARG A 97 5.77 -4.07 7.63
C ARG A 97 5.88 -5.05 8.79
N CYS A 98 5.03 -4.86 9.81
CA CYS A 98 5.00 -5.69 11.01
C CYS A 98 4.78 -7.17 10.69
N LEU A 99 3.76 -7.49 9.89
CA LEU A 99 3.46 -8.83 9.38
C LEU A 99 2.85 -8.72 7.98
N PHE A 100 3.36 -9.47 7.02
CA PHE A 100 2.93 -9.34 5.63
C PHE A 100 3.15 -10.62 4.82
N LEU A 101 2.47 -10.71 3.69
CA LEU A 101 2.74 -11.72 2.66
C LEU A 101 3.68 -11.11 1.62
N ARG A 102 4.79 -11.79 1.34
CA ARG A 102 5.71 -11.40 0.28
C ARG A 102 5.07 -11.63 -1.08
N ALA A 103 5.05 -10.63 -1.94
CA ALA A 103 4.72 -10.83 -3.34
C ALA A 103 5.97 -11.23 -4.13
N LYS A 104 5.80 -12.18 -5.07
CA LYS A 104 6.89 -12.58 -5.97
C LYS A 104 7.26 -11.40 -6.86
N GLU A 105 8.54 -11.06 -6.91
CA GLU A 105 9.09 -10.05 -7.82
C GLU A 105 9.07 -10.62 -9.25
N THR A 106 8.01 -10.30 -10.00
CA THR A 106 7.89 -10.64 -11.44
C THR A 106 8.24 -9.42 -12.27
N ASP A 107 8.66 -9.63 -13.51
CA ASP A 107 9.00 -8.54 -14.43
C ASP A 107 7.82 -7.58 -14.63
N ASP A 108 6.59 -8.10 -14.72
CA ASP A 108 5.38 -7.28 -14.87
C ASP A 108 5.14 -6.36 -13.66
N LEU A 109 5.26 -6.91 -12.43
CA LEU A 109 5.08 -6.14 -11.21
C LEU A 109 6.19 -5.09 -11.04
N LEU A 110 7.43 -5.46 -11.31
CA LEU A 110 8.58 -4.54 -11.25
C LEU A 110 8.48 -3.45 -12.31
N ASN A 111 8.04 -3.80 -13.54
CA ASN A 111 7.80 -2.83 -14.60
C ASN A 111 6.67 -1.85 -14.24
N ALA A 112 5.57 -2.34 -13.66
CA ALA A 112 4.49 -1.49 -13.17
C ALA A 112 4.98 -0.48 -12.11
N TYR A 113 5.80 -0.94 -11.16
CA TYR A 113 6.43 -0.07 -10.16
C TYR A 113 7.35 0.98 -10.80
N ALA A 114 8.28 0.57 -11.67
CA ALA A 114 9.22 1.46 -12.32
C ALA A 114 8.52 2.51 -13.18
N LEU A 115 7.47 2.11 -13.92
CA LEU A 115 6.67 3.01 -14.75
C LEU A 115 5.88 4.01 -13.89
N ALA A 116 5.28 3.55 -12.79
CA ALA A 116 4.61 4.42 -11.84
C ALA A 116 5.59 5.43 -11.24
N GLY A 117 6.75 4.98 -10.76
CA GLY A 117 7.79 5.85 -10.23
C GLY A 117 8.25 6.92 -11.21
N LYS A 118 8.41 6.56 -12.49
CA LYS A 118 8.76 7.50 -13.57
C LYS A 118 7.66 8.53 -13.85
N ILE A 119 6.40 8.10 -13.92
CA ILE A 119 5.26 8.98 -14.23
C ILE A 119 4.99 9.97 -13.10
N PHE A 120 5.21 9.55 -11.86
CA PHE A 120 4.94 10.36 -10.67
C PHE A 120 6.18 11.09 -10.12
N ASP A 121 7.34 10.95 -10.77
CA ASP A 121 8.62 11.50 -10.30
C ASP A 121 8.92 11.08 -8.85
N ASN A 122 8.60 9.83 -8.51
CA ASN A 122 8.66 9.28 -7.16
C ASN A 122 9.37 7.90 -7.16
N LEU A 123 10.59 7.87 -7.68
CA LEU A 123 11.46 6.71 -7.56
C LEU A 123 12.07 6.71 -6.15
N GLN A 124 11.84 5.64 -5.42
CA GLN A 124 12.46 5.45 -4.12
C GLN A 124 13.90 4.98 -4.31
N GLU A 125 14.83 5.46 -3.48
CA GLU A 125 16.23 5.01 -3.47
C GLU A 125 16.34 3.56 -2.98
N GLU A 126 15.43 3.14 -2.08
CA GLU A 126 15.37 1.77 -1.58
C GLU A 126 14.81 0.80 -2.63
N LYS A 127 15.35 -0.43 -2.59
CA LYS A 127 14.84 -1.51 -3.43
C LYS A 127 13.36 -1.76 -3.13
N TYR A 128 12.52 -1.73 -4.17
CA TYR A 128 11.11 -2.08 -4.06
C TYR A 128 10.93 -3.49 -3.51
N MET A 129 10.17 -3.61 -2.45
CA MET A 129 9.83 -4.85 -1.78
C MET A 129 8.31 -5.05 -1.80
N PRO A 130 7.75 -5.64 -2.86
CA PRO A 130 6.31 -5.82 -2.96
C PRO A 130 5.79 -6.78 -1.89
N HIS A 131 4.77 -6.33 -1.15
CA HIS A 131 4.16 -7.10 -0.07
C HIS A 131 2.71 -6.69 0.15
N LEU A 132 1.92 -7.60 0.70
CA LEU A 132 0.57 -7.34 1.20
C LEU A 132 0.59 -7.44 2.72
N SER A 133 0.40 -6.32 3.39
CA SER A 133 0.38 -6.28 4.86
C SER A 133 -0.83 -7.02 5.42
N LEU A 134 -0.62 -7.75 6.52
CA LEU A 134 -1.66 -8.43 7.27
C LEU A 134 -1.93 -7.78 8.62
N MET A 135 -0.93 -7.12 9.18
CA MET A 135 -1.01 -6.44 10.48
C MET A 135 -0.05 -5.26 10.52
N TYR A 136 -0.48 -4.14 11.07
CA TYR A 136 0.35 -2.98 11.42
C TYR A 136 0.53 -2.90 12.93
N GLY A 137 1.69 -2.46 13.38
CA GLY A 137 1.97 -2.23 14.80
C GLY A 137 3.39 -2.56 15.21
N ASP A 138 3.68 -2.28 16.47
CA ASP A 138 4.97 -2.58 17.09
C ASP A 138 4.78 -3.78 18.03
N PHE A 139 5.18 -4.96 17.60
CA PHE A 139 5.03 -6.21 18.35
C PHE A 139 6.39 -6.90 18.52
N PRO A 140 6.58 -7.61 19.67
CA PRO A 140 7.76 -8.45 19.87
C PRO A 140 7.92 -9.48 18.75
N ALA A 141 9.17 -9.75 18.34
CA ALA A 141 9.49 -10.71 17.28
C ALA A 141 8.81 -12.07 17.49
N LYS A 142 8.77 -12.56 18.74
CA LYS A 142 8.12 -13.83 19.09
C LYS A 142 6.66 -13.90 18.68
N ILE A 143 5.88 -12.83 18.91
CA ILE A 143 4.47 -12.79 18.53
C ILE A 143 4.33 -12.82 17.01
N LYS A 144 5.15 -12.05 16.31
CA LYS A 144 5.15 -12.00 14.83
C LYS A 144 5.52 -13.36 14.24
N GLU A 145 6.50 -14.05 14.82
CA GLU A 145 6.94 -15.37 14.42
C GLU A 145 5.82 -16.42 14.61
N GLU A 146 5.18 -16.44 15.79
CA GLU A 146 4.06 -17.34 16.07
C GLU A 146 2.92 -17.16 15.06
N ILE A 147 2.55 -15.91 14.76
CA ILE A 147 1.50 -15.61 13.76
C ILE A 147 1.96 -16.04 12.37
N ALA A 148 3.20 -15.76 11.99
CA ALA A 148 3.73 -16.13 10.68
C ALA A 148 3.75 -17.67 10.49
N MET A 149 4.06 -18.44 11.54
CA MET A 149 3.97 -19.90 11.53
C MET A 149 2.51 -20.38 11.41
N GLU A 150 1.56 -19.75 12.10
CA GLU A 150 0.13 -20.09 12.05
C GLU A 150 -0.43 -19.86 10.62
N ILE A 151 -0.08 -18.75 9.98
CA ILE A 151 -0.54 -18.44 8.62
C ILE A 151 0.18 -19.30 7.58
N GLY A 152 1.45 -19.58 7.80
CA GLY A 152 2.29 -20.37 6.91
C GLY A 152 2.61 -19.65 5.60
N ASN A 153 2.76 -20.42 4.54
CA ASN A 153 3.07 -19.92 3.19
C ASN A 153 1.85 -20.11 2.28
N PRO A 154 0.91 -19.18 2.27
CA PRO A 154 -0.26 -19.28 1.40
C PRO A 154 0.18 -19.12 -0.06
N ASP A 155 -0.07 -20.13 -0.89
CA ASP A 155 0.11 -20.02 -2.34
C ASP A 155 -1.13 -19.33 -2.94
N ILE A 156 -1.16 -18.00 -2.83
CA ILE A 156 -2.26 -17.16 -3.30
C ILE A 156 -1.82 -16.44 -4.56
N ALA A 157 -2.63 -16.52 -5.62
CA ALA A 157 -2.43 -15.74 -6.83
C ALA A 157 -3.73 -15.01 -7.18
N PHE A 158 -3.59 -13.80 -7.76
CA PHE A 158 -4.70 -13.03 -8.27
C PHE A 158 -4.29 -12.20 -9.48
N GLU A 159 -5.26 -11.93 -10.35
CA GLU A 159 -5.08 -11.08 -11.52
C GLU A 159 -5.22 -9.61 -11.16
N VAL A 160 -4.33 -8.79 -11.70
CA VAL A 160 -4.33 -7.33 -11.58
C VAL A 160 -4.81 -6.74 -12.91
N ASN A 161 -6.00 -6.17 -12.89
CA ASN A 161 -6.60 -5.51 -14.04
C ASN A 161 -6.95 -4.03 -13.78
N SER A 162 -6.65 -3.55 -12.58
CA SER A 162 -6.90 -2.17 -12.16
C SER A 162 -5.87 -1.69 -11.13
N ILE A 163 -5.63 -0.38 -11.12
CA ILE A 163 -4.86 0.32 -10.09
C ILE A 163 -5.82 1.23 -9.33
N HIS A 164 -5.78 1.15 -8.00
CA HIS A 164 -6.64 1.94 -7.13
C HIS A 164 -5.90 3.17 -6.62
N VAL A 165 -6.56 4.33 -6.67
CA VAL A 165 -6.06 5.58 -6.09
C VAL A 165 -6.66 5.73 -4.71
N ILE A 166 -5.82 5.78 -3.70
CA ILE A 166 -6.24 5.85 -2.32
C ILE A 166 -5.78 7.17 -1.71
N MET A 167 -6.71 7.90 -1.14
CA MET A 167 -6.36 9.04 -0.30
C MET A 167 -5.91 8.51 1.05
N THR A 168 -4.62 8.69 1.35
CA THR A 168 -3.99 8.17 2.57
C THR A 168 -3.73 9.27 3.58
N GLY A 169 -3.77 8.90 4.86
CA GLY A 169 -3.43 9.72 6.02
C GLY A 169 -2.65 8.90 7.04
N ASP A 170 -2.47 9.44 8.23
CA ASP A 170 -1.71 8.79 9.29
C ASP A 170 -2.48 7.62 9.94
N ASN A 171 -3.81 7.61 9.83
CA ASN A 171 -4.65 6.52 10.33
C ASN A 171 -5.11 5.61 9.17
N PRO A 172 -4.67 4.34 9.14
CA PRO A 172 -5.05 3.38 8.08
C PRO A 172 -6.57 3.12 7.98
N GLU A 173 -7.31 3.23 9.08
CA GLU A 173 -8.75 3.00 9.08
C GLU A 173 -9.55 4.10 8.34
N LEU A 174 -8.91 5.25 8.10
CA LEU A 174 -9.51 6.40 7.41
C LEU A 174 -9.09 6.49 5.94
N TRP A 175 -8.34 5.53 5.42
CA TRP A 175 -7.95 5.53 4.02
C TRP A 175 -9.15 5.29 3.11
N GLN A 176 -9.28 6.12 2.06
CA GLN A 176 -10.46 6.15 1.18
C GLN A 176 -10.04 6.02 -0.29
N ARG A 177 -10.84 5.23 -1.04
CA ARG A 177 -10.75 5.15 -2.51
C ARG A 177 -11.32 6.40 -3.16
#